data_904eb58a43fa0a664e15b96d9283550f
#
_entry.id   904eb58a43fa0a664e15b96d9283550f
#
_cell.length_a   1.000
_cell.length_b   1.000
_cell.length_c   1.000
_cell.angle_alpha   90.00
_cell.angle_beta   90.00
_cell.angle_gamma   90.00
#
_symmetry.space_group_name_H-M   'P 1'
#
loop_
_entity.id
_entity.type
_entity.pdbx_description
1 polymer ?
#
loop_
_entity_poly.entity_id
_entity_poly.type
_entity_poly.pdbx_seq_one_letter_code
_entity_poly.pdbx_strand_id
1 'polypeptide(L)'
;MTLESSELEFASRYAPFAAQGQLYPQREGSPLLEFASGGRVLYLFDRTGPYRGRPGPARVVVHGVLDRRGGGPRVLNAEEVGRARATLAVVGVSEVEGVGELLAVSRRVWVVGARLPLVLGAFEELPGAAVGDWVAFRTLPPLHGFQL
;
A
#
# COMPACT_ATOMS: atom_id res chain seq x y z
N MET A 1 -17.21 17.45 6.99
CA MET A 1 -16.00 16.73 7.43
C MET A 1 -14.77 17.40 6.82
N THR A 2 -13.77 17.64 7.62
CA THR A 2 -12.52 18.21 7.15
C THR A 2 -11.62 17.11 6.51
N LEU A 3 -10.67 17.53 5.68
CA LEU A 3 -9.69 16.59 5.12
C LEU A 3 -8.94 15.85 6.24
N GLU A 4 -8.60 16.56 7.29
CA GLU A 4 -7.92 15.98 8.45
C GLU A 4 -8.71 14.86 9.09
N SER A 5 -10.02 15.05 9.28
CA SER A 5 -10.89 14.00 9.82
C SER A 5 -10.96 12.79 8.89
N SER A 6 -11.04 13.00 7.58
CA SER A 6 -11.07 11.92 6.61
C SER A 6 -9.80 11.09 6.61
N GLU A 7 -8.66 11.75 6.74
CA GLU A 7 -7.37 11.07 6.81
C GLU A 7 -7.21 10.29 8.11
N LEU A 8 -7.63 10.85 9.23
CA LEU A 8 -7.62 10.15 10.52
C LEU A 8 -8.55 8.93 10.51
N GLU A 9 -9.73 9.07 9.90
CA GLU A 9 -10.68 7.97 9.77
C GLU A 9 -10.10 6.84 8.91
N PHE A 10 -9.45 7.19 7.80
CA PHE A 10 -8.81 6.21 6.93
C PHE A 10 -7.71 5.46 7.68
N ALA A 11 -6.82 6.20 8.34
CA ALA A 11 -5.73 5.62 9.12
C ALA A 11 -6.25 4.70 10.22
N SER A 12 -7.30 5.13 10.92
CA SER A 12 -7.93 4.33 11.97
C SER A 12 -8.55 3.05 11.43
N ARG A 13 -9.25 3.14 10.30
CA ARG A 13 -9.90 1.99 9.67
C ARG A 13 -8.89 0.92 9.29
N TYR A 14 -7.77 1.32 8.74
CA TYR A 14 -6.75 0.39 8.23
C TYR A 14 -5.56 0.20 9.17
N ALA A 15 -5.62 0.72 10.38
CA ALA A 15 -4.56 0.55 11.39
C ALA A 15 -4.16 -0.92 11.61
N PRO A 16 -5.09 -1.91 11.59
CA PRO A 16 -4.71 -3.31 11.72
C PRO A 16 -3.80 -3.81 10.59
N PHE A 17 -3.76 -3.11 9.47
CA PHE A 17 -2.95 -3.46 8.31
C PHE A 17 -1.79 -2.50 8.10
N ALA A 18 -1.38 -1.79 9.14
CA ALA A 18 -0.20 -0.93 9.07
C ALA A 18 1.06 -1.76 8.89
N ALA A 19 1.95 -1.28 8.03
CA ALA A 19 3.26 -1.89 7.86
C ALA A 19 4.17 -1.44 9.00
N GLN A 20 4.95 -2.36 9.53
CA GLN A 20 6.00 -2.05 10.49
C GLN A 20 7.32 -1.88 9.75
N GLY A 21 8.04 -0.83 10.06
CA GLY A 21 9.29 -0.56 9.37
C GLY A 21 10.09 0.56 10.02
N GLN A 22 10.88 1.20 9.19
CA GLN A 22 11.82 2.23 9.60
C GLN A 22 11.61 3.48 8.75
N LEU A 23 11.36 4.62 9.41
CA LEU A 23 11.36 5.92 8.74
C LEU A 23 12.76 6.50 8.78
N TYR A 24 13.20 7.01 7.64
CA TYR A 24 14.44 7.78 7.52
C TYR A 24 14.16 9.27 7.65
N PRO A 25 15.20 10.08 7.94
CA PRO A 25 15.00 11.53 8.02
C PRO A 25 14.39 12.10 6.74
N GLN A 26 13.30 12.83 6.89
CA GLN A 26 12.64 13.49 5.78
C GLN A 26 13.44 14.73 5.37
N ARG A 27 13.67 14.90 4.06
CA ARG A 27 14.36 16.08 3.56
C ARG A 27 13.49 17.32 3.78
N GLU A 28 14.11 18.41 4.15
CA GLU A 28 13.41 19.68 4.33
C GLU A 28 12.69 20.07 3.04
N GLY A 29 11.41 20.40 3.17
CA GLY A 29 10.56 20.76 2.04
C GLY A 29 10.05 19.59 1.21
N SER A 30 10.45 18.35 1.50
CA SER A 30 9.96 17.19 0.77
C SER A 30 8.62 16.71 1.32
N PRO A 31 7.62 16.46 0.46
CA PRO A 31 6.37 15.86 0.89
C PRO A 31 6.45 14.34 1.03
N LEU A 32 7.61 13.74 0.73
CA LEU A 32 7.76 12.29 0.69
C LEU A 32 8.43 11.77 1.95
N LEU A 33 7.85 10.69 2.49
CA LEU A 33 8.46 9.87 3.52
C LEU A 33 9.32 8.81 2.85
N GLU A 34 10.49 8.55 3.40
CA GLU A 34 11.30 7.40 3.00
C GLU A 34 11.11 6.32 4.06
N PHE A 35 10.50 5.21 3.68
CA PHE A 35 10.07 4.17 4.59
C PHE A 35 10.56 2.80 4.14
N ALA A 36 11.31 2.12 5.00
CA ALA A 36 11.78 0.77 4.74
C ALA A 36 10.91 -0.25 5.47
N SER A 37 10.38 -1.22 4.74
CA SER A 37 9.56 -2.29 5.29
C SER A 37 9.58 -3.49 4.34
N GLY A 38 9.57 -4.70 4.88
CA GLY A 38 9.54 -5.91 4.07
C GLY A 38 10.71 -6.08 3.11
N GLY A 39 11.86 -5.48 3.41
CA GLY A 39 13.04 -5.54 2.55
C GLY A 39 12.98 -4.58 1.37
N ARG A 40 12.11 -3.59 1.40
CA ARG A 40 11.96 -2.57 0.35
C ARG A 40 11.99 -1.18 0.95
N VAL A 41 12.47 -0.21 0.18
CA VAL A 41 12.42 1.21 0.54
C VAL A 41 11.37 1.86 -0.35
N LEU A 42 10.37 2.46 0.27
CA LEU A 42 9.26 3.12 -0.42
C LEU A 42 9.29 4.62 -0.15
N TYR A 43 8.94 5.39 -1.15
CA TYR A 43 8.74 6.82 -1.03
C TYR A 43 7.24 7.08 -1.03
N LEU A 44 6.73 7.63 0.07
CA LEU A 44 5.30 7.78 0.32
C LEU A 44 4.95 9.25 0.50
N PHE A 45 3.91 9.71 -0.18
CA PHE A 45 3.38 11.04 0.08
C PHE A 45 2.82 11.08 1.51
N ASP A 46 3.32 11.99 2.32
CA ASP A 46 2.95 12.10 3.73
C ASP A 46 1.54 12.68 3.88
N ARG A 47 0.58 11.84 4.27
CA ARG A 47 -0.82 12.23 4.45
C ARG A 47 -1.14 12.66 5.87
N THR A 48 -0.22 12.47 6.80
CA THR A 48 -0.42 12.82 8.21
C THR A 48 0.02 14.24 8.54
N GLY A 49 0.53 14.94 7.55
CA GLY A 49 0.99 16.31 7.68
C GLY A 49 2.51 16.39 7.83
N PRO A 50 3.07 17.56 7.50
CA PRO A 50 4.52 17.72 7.43
C PRO A 50 5.17 17.53 8.80
N TYR A 51 6.25 16.77 8.80
CA TYR A 51 7.18 16.65 9.93
C TYR A 51 6.60 16.04 11.20
N ARG A 52 5.48 15.29 11.11
CA ARG A 52 4.93 14.59 12.28
C ARG A 52 5.72 13.35 12.65
N GLY A 53 6.29 12.67 11.66
CA GLY A 53 7.05 11.46 11.87
C GLY A 53 8.47 11.75 12.31
N ARG A 54 8.96 10.95 13.25
CA ARG A 54 10.36 10.97 13.66
C ARG A 54 11.08 9.82 12.97
N PRO A 55 12.36 10.01 12.60
CA PRO A 55 13.16 8.90 12.12
C PRO A 55 13.18 7.77 13.15
N GLY A 56 13.18 6.54 12.69
CA GLY A 56 13.22 5.36 13.54
C GLY A 56 12.07 4.41 13.28
N PRO A 57 11.86 3.44 14.18
CA PRO A 57 10.79 2.46 14.04
C PRO A 57 9.43 3.15 13.95
N ALA A 58 8.61 2.70 13.00
CA ALA A 58 7.31 3.32 12.76
C ALA A 58 6.31 2.30 12.21
N ARG A 59 5.03 2.62 12.43
CA ARG A 59 3.92 1.91 11.80
C ARG A 59 3.24 2.87 10.83
N VAL A 60 3.11 2.44 9.58
CA VAL A 60 2.58 3.27 8.51
C VAL A 60 1.54 2.50 7.72
N VAL A 61 0.36 3.08 7.54
CA VAL A 61 -0.61 2.55 6.58
C VAL A 61 -0.16 3.01 5.20
N VAL A 62 0.21 2.07 4.34
CA VAL A 62 0.65 2.35 2.97
C VAL A 62 -0.54 2.18 2.04
N HIS A 63 -0.92 3.25 1.36
CA HIS A 63 -2.07 3.28 0.47
C HIS A 63 -1.64 3.62 -0.95
N GLY A 64 -2.24 2.95 -1.93
CA GLY A 64 -2.05 3.25 -3.33
C GLY A 64 -3.34 3.08 -4.12
N VAL A 65 -3.38 3.68 -5.31
CA VAL A 65 -4.46 3.50 -6.28
C VAL A 65 -4.01 2.47 -7.30
N LEU A 66 -4.86 1.50 -7.58
CA LEU A 66 -4.56 0.43 -8.53
C LEU A 66 -4.54 0.96 -9.96
N ASP A 67 -3.49 0.58 -10.70
CA ASP A 67 -3.38 0.86 -12.12
C ASP A 67 -4.18 -0.19 -12.88
N ARG A 68 -5.17 0.26 -13.65
CA ARG A 68 -6.06 -0.62 -14.41
C ARG A 68 -5.58 -0.90 -15.83
N ARG A 69 -4.50 -0.28 -16.24
CA ARG A 69 -3.91 -0.49 -17.58
C ARG A 69 -3.21 -1.85 -17.65
N GLY A 70 -3.03 -2.36 -18.83
CA GLY A 70 -2.26 -3.60 -19.06
C GLY A 70 -2.87 -4.83 -18.42
N GLY A 71 -4.19 -4.96 -18.40
CA GLY A 71 -4.89 -6.07 -17.77
C GLY A 71 -5.33 -5.80 -16.35
N GLY A 72 -4.80 -4.75 -15.73
CA GLY A 72 -5.18 -4.31 -14.39
C GLY A 72 -4.91 -5.31 -13.27
N PRO A 73 -5.49 -5.09 -12.10
CA PRO A 73 -5.39 -6.04 -10.99
C PRO A 73 -6.13 -7.32 -11.33
N ARG A 74 -5.53 -8.46 -10.99
CA ARG A 74 -6.13 -9.75 -11.31
C ARG A 74 -5.91 -10.78 -10.21
N VAL A 75 -6.87 -11.70 -10.09
CA VAL A 75 -6.78 -12.85 -9.19
C VAL A 75 -6.04 -13.96 -9.91
N LEU A 76 -5.06 -14.58 -9.23
CA LEU A 76 -4.28 -15.67 -9.80
C LEU A 76 -5.13 -16.94 -9.89
N ASN A 77 -4.90 -17.74 -10.94
CA ASN A 77 -5.55 -19.03 -11.06
C ASN A 77 -4.84 -20.09 -10.19
N ALA A 78 -5.43 -21.29 -10.10
CA ALA A 78 -4.91 -22.36 -9.23
C ALA A 78 -3.46 -22.75 -9.58
N GLU A 79 -3.11 -22.79 -10.87
CA GLU A 79 -1.75 -23.11 -11.29
C GLU A 79 -0.76 -22.05 -10.87
N GLU A 80 -1.12 -20.77 -11.05
CA GLU A 80 -0.28 -19.64 -10.63
C GLU A 80 -0.09 -19.62 -9.11
N VAL A 81 -1.16 -19.88 -8.35
CA VAL A 81 -1.12 -19.92 -6.88
C VAL A 81 -0.13 -20.97 -6.38
N GLY A 82 -0.05 -22.12 -7.06
CA GLY A 82 0.89 -23.17 -6.68
C GLY A 82 2.35 -22.75 -6.77
N ARG A 83 2.66 -21.70 -7.53
CA ARG A 83 4.02 -21.14 -7.69
C ARG A 83 4.16 -19.77 -7.07
N ALA A 84 3.10 -19.22 -6.50
CA ALA A 84 3.07 -17.85 -6.04
C ALA A 84 3.92 -17.65 -4.78
N ARG A 85 4.57 -16.52 -4.73
CA ARG A 85 5.22 -16.01 -3.53
C ARG A 85 5.00 -14.50 -3.49
N ALA A 86 5.01 -13.94 -2.29
CA ALA A 86 4.88 -12.51 -2.12
C ALA A 86 6.08 -11.79 -2.73
N THR A 87 5.82 -10.93 -3.71
CA THR A 87 6.84 -10.13 -4.38
C THR A 87 6.40 -8.67 -4.41
N LEU A 88 7.39 -7.78 -4.36
CA LEU A 88 7.15 -6.35 -4.46
C LEU A 88 8.34 -5.70 -5.15
N ALA A 89 8.09 -5.05 -6.26
CA ALA A 89 9.10 -4.31 -7.00
C ALA A 89 8.75 -2.82 -7.02
N VAL A 90 9.72 -1.99 -6.72
CA VAL A 90 9.59 -0.53 -6.87
C VAL A 90 9.87 -0.22 -8.33
N VAL A 91 8.87 0.28 -9.07
CA VAL A 91 8.95 0.48 -10.52
C VAL A 91 8.99 1.94 -10.93
N GLY A 92 8.97 2.84 -9.98
CA GLY A 92 9.06 4.28 -10.17
C GLY A 92 9.36 4.95 -8.84
N VAL A 93 9.35 6.29 -8.80
CA VAL A 93 9.68 7.02 -7.57
C VAL A 93 8.76 6.65 -6.42
N SER A 94 7.45 6.53 -6.69
CA SER A 94 6.45 6.25 -5.67
C SER A 94 5.36 5.34 -6.24
N GLU A 95 5.78 4.24 -6.84
CA GLU A 95 4.87 3.24 -7.39
C GLU A 95 5.49 1.86 -7.33
N VAL A 96 4.65 0.85 -7.19
CA VAL A 96 5.07 -0.53 -7.03
C VAL A 96 4.23 -1.46 -7.88
N GLU A 97 4.77 -2.65 -8.15
CA GLU A 97 4.02 -3.78 -8.67
C GLU A 97 4.38 -5.01 -7.87
N GLY A 98 3.48 -5.97 -7.81
CA GLY A 98 3.76 -7.16 -7.03
C GLY A 98 2.68 -8.22 -7.10
N VAL A 99 2.92 -9.25 -6.32
CA VAL A 99 2.02 -10.38 -6.10
C VAL A 99 1.93 -10.61 -4.60
N GLY A 100 0.72 -10.83 -4.11
CA GLY A 100 0.53 -11.09 -2.70
C GLY A 100 -0.82 -11.71 -2.41
N GLU A 101 -1.00 -12.06 -1.14
CA GLU A 101 -2.22 -12.68 -0.63
C GLU A 101 -3.16 -11.60 -0.11
N LEU A 102 -4.44 -11.72 -0.41
CA LEU A 102 -5.45 -10.81 0.10
C LEU A 102 -5.67 -11.00 1.59
N LEU A 103 -5.46 -9.92 2.35
CA LEU A 103 -5.66 -9.88 3.80
C LEU A 103 -7.04 -9.34 4.16
N ALA A 104 -7.60 -8.50 3.31
CA ALA A 104 -8.96 -7.97 3.44
C ALA A 104 -9.46 -7.60 2.05
N VAL A 105 -10.77 -7.65 1.86
CA VAL A 105 -11.42 -7.42 0.56
C VAL A 105 -12.69 -6.62 0.75
N SER A 106 -12.88 -5.63 -0.10
CA SER A 106 -14.15 -4.95 -0.30
C SER A 106 -14.34 -4.71 -1.80
N ARG A 107 -15.43 -4.07 -2.18
CA ARG A 107 -15.74 -3.86 -3.60
C ARG A 107 -14.68 -3.06 -4.35
N ARG A 108 -14.04 -2.13 -3.66
CA ARG A 108 -13.09 -1.19 -4.26
C ARG A 108 -11.77 -1.08 -3.52
N VAL A 109 -11.55 -1.95 -2.53
CA VAL A 109 -10.28 -1.94 -1.78
C VAL A 109 -9.82 -3.37 -1.55
N TRP A 110 -8.59 -3.62 -1.91
CA TRP A 110 -7.86 -4.83 -1.56
C TRP A 110 -6.76 -4.47 -0.58
N VAL A 111 -6.66 -5.21 0.52
CA VAL A 111 -5.47 -5.16 1.37
C VAL A 111 -4.63 -6.38 1.02
N VAL A 112 -3.45 -6.13 0.49
CA VAL A 112 -2.57 -7.17 -0.07
C VAL A 112 -1.32 -7.29 0.77
N GLY A 113 -0.99 -8.50 1.19
CA GLY A 113 0.28 -8.81 1.83
C GLY A 113 1.32 -9.17 0.78
N ALA A 114 2.08 -8.19 0.33
CA ALA A 114 3.13 -8.33 -0.68
C ALA A 114 4.44 -7.83 -0.10
N ARG A 115 5.05 -8.58 0.79
CA ARG A 115 6.21 -8.29 1.63
C ARG A 115 5.88 -7.33 2.78
N LEU A 116 4.90 -6.45 2.60
CA LEU A 116 4.30 -5.62 3.65
C LEU A 116 2.83 -5.44 3.28
N PRO A 117 1.96 -5.11 4.24
CA PRO A 117 0.57 -4.83 3.93
C PRO A 117 0.42 -3.55 3.11
N LEU A 118 -0.36 -3.62 2.04
CA LEU A 118 -0.67 -2.49 1.17
C LEU A 118 -2.19 -2.35 1.06
N VAL A 119 -2.69 -1.17 1.30
CA VAL A 119 -4.11 -0.85 1.15
C VAL A 119 -4.32 -0.23 -0.22
N LEU A 120 -4.92 -0.99 -1.14
CA LEU A 120 -4.99 -0.63 -2.55
C LEU A 120 -6.45 -0.34 -2.95
N GLY A 121 -6.70 0.89 -3.37
CA GLY A 121 -8.02 1.34 -3.76
C GLY A 121 -8.20 1.40 -5.27
N ALA A 122 -9.47 1.38 -5.70
CA ALA A 122 -9.84 1.52 -7.10
C ALA A 122 -11.05 2.43 -7.24
N PHE A 123 -11.17 3.11 -8.39
CA PHE A 123 -12.31 3.95 -8.70
C PHE A 123 -13.51 3.12 -9.18
N GLU A 124 -13.26 1.91 -9.66
CA GLU A 124 -14.27 0.97 -10.13
C GLU A 124 -14.23 -0.30 -9.29
N GLU A 125 -15.27 -1.13 -9.42
CA GLU A 125 -15.29 -2.42 -8.72
C GLU A 125 -14.12 -3.29 -9.15
N LEU A 126 -13.50 -3.91 -8.16
CA LEU A 126 -12.41 -4.86 -8.37
C LEU A 126 -12.96 -6.23 -8.75
N PRO A 127 -12.14 -7.09 -9.38
CA PRO A 127 -12.53 -8.47 -9.62
C PRO A 127 -13.00 -9.14 -8.33
N GLY A 128 -13.99 -10.03 -8.42
CA GLY A 128 -14.46 -10.78 -7.27
C GLY A 128 -13.34 -11.65 -6.70
N ALA A 129 -13.12 -11.51 -5.39
CA ALA A 129 -12.05 -12.21 -4.71
C ALA A 129 -12.40 -12.37 -3.23
N ALA A 130 -11.70 -13.27 -2.56
CA ALA A 130 -11.87 -13.55 -1.14
C ALA A 130 -10.54 -13.43 -0.40
N VAL A 131 -10.61 -13.22 0.91
CA VAL A 131 -9.43 -13.28 1.77
C VAL A 131 -8.72 -14.63 1.56
N GLY A 132 -7.41 -14.58 1.40
CA GLY A 132 -6.60 -15.75 1.10
C GLY A 132 -6.31 -15.96 -0.39
N ASP A 133 -7.07 -15.33 -1.28
CA ASP A 133 -6.74 -15.37 -2.71
C ASP A 133 -5.44 -14.64 -2.97
N TRP A 134 -4.72 -15.09 -3.98
CA TRP A 134 -3.51 -14.40 -4.45
C TRP A 134 -3.81 -13.51 -5.62
N VAL A 135 -3.23 -12.33 -5.63
CA VAL A 135 -3.49 -11.31 -6.64
C VAL A 135 -2.19 -10.71 -7.16
N ALA A 136 -2.23 -10.27 -8.41
CA ALA A 136 -1.19 -9.47 -9.03
C ALA A 136 -1.71 -8.05 -9.22
N PHE A 137 -0.85 -7.07 -8.99
CA PHE A 137 -1.27 -5.66 -9.03
C PHE A 137 -0.12 -4.75 -9.42
N ARG A 138 -0.48 -3.54 -9.84
CA ARG A 138 0.43 -2.41 -10.02
C ARG A 138 -0.28 -1.16 -9.55
N THR A 139 0.45 -0.23 -8.96
CA THR A 139 -0.10 1.03 -8.47
C THR A 139 0.21 2.19 -9.39
N LEU A 140 -0.62 3.22 -9.32
CA LEU A 140 -0.33 4.54 -9.88
C LEU A 140 0.45 5.36 -8.86
N PRO A 141 1.40 6.23 -9.28
CA PRO A 141 2.04 7.14 -8.34
C PRO A 141 1.09 8.28 -7.95
N PRO A 142 1.24 8.87 -6.77
CA PRO A 142 2.14 8.46 -5.72
C PRO A 142 1.48 7.44 -4.77
N LEU A 143 2.32 6.67 -4.09
CA LEU A 143 1.88 5.95 -2.90
C LEU A 143 1.71 6.95 -1.77
N HIS A 144 0.80 6.66 -0.85
CA HIS A 144 0.51 7.52 0.30
C HIS A 144 0.89 6.80 1.60
N GLY A 145 1.35 7.55 2.59
CA GLY A 145 1.66 7.03 3.91
C GLY A 145 0.88 7.76 5.00
N PHE A 146 0.24 6.98 5.88
CA PHE A 146 -0.44 7.49 7.07
C PHE A 146 0.31 6.96 8.28
N GLN A 147 1.03 7.84 8.95
CA GLN A 147 1.78 7.46 10.16
C GLN A 147 0.82 7.28 11.34
N LEU A 148 1.03 6.22 12.10
CA LEU A 148 0.22 5.95 13.29
C LEU A 148 0.92 6.38 14.57
#